data_00ccdbe028eb76416bc3c0ade6651bd9
#
_entry.id   00ccdbe028eb76416bc3c0ade6651bd9
#
_cell.length_a   1.000
_cell.length_b   1.000
_cell.length_c   1.000
_cell.angle_alpha   90.00
_cell.angle_beta   90.00
_cell.angle_gamma   90.00
#
_symmetry.space_group_name_H-M   'P 1'
#
loop_
_entity.id
_entity.type
_entity.pdbx_description
1 polymer ?
#
loop_
_entity_poly.entity_id
_entity_poly.type
_entity_poly.pdbx_seq_one_letter_code
_entity_poly.pdbx_strand_id
1 'polypeptide(L)'
;MASIPEVARQRPLVSVCITTYNQKNYVATTVMSVLSQCGQGQVFDLEILVGDDCSTDGSTEILLEIESEYPKNLRIIRHEKNLGANENFKFLVGHSSGSYVAHLDGDDFWLPEKLVRQVNFLESSPDLIACYTNALVIDSKNSLVGLFTNPQPEKIDFDYLAMHGNFLNFSSMLYRAQVKHLMLGLVLPMIDYEIHLTLAQIGRLGFVNEPLACYRWMSSTSMLRHQFFDFTLAYMAALVRVLPQASSKIRRRAVAHYILTTLMKQPGWLFDYPFWQRIEVLKKSLQVRWAALLWPICILAVAGLCSRSRFWLLMKLAGPGGMPVMFPRL
;
A
#
# COMPACT_ATOMS: atom_id res chain seq x y z
N MET A 1 19.14 -9.39 -47.54
CA MET A 1 18.80 -8.50 -46.42
C MET A 1 19.31 -9.15 -45.15
N ALA A 2 20.38 -8.63 -44.58
CA ALA A 2 20.92 -9.15 -43.33
C ALA A 2 19.94 -8.73 -42.20
N SER A 3 19.43 -9.70 -41.46
CA SER A 3 18.63 -9.47 -40.25
C SER A 3 19.50 -8.74 -39.22
N ILE A 4 19.10 -7.54 -38.83
CA ILE A 4 19.69 -6.83 -37.69
C ILE A 4 19.53 -7.75 -36.49
N PRO A 5 20.60 -8.10 -35.76
CA PRO A 5 20.46 -8.96 -34.59
C PRO A 5 19.57 -8.23 -33.59
N GLU A 6 18.48 -8.88 -33.19
CA GLU A 6 17.63 -8.47 -32.10
C GLU A 6 18.51 -8.39 -30.84
N VAL A 7 18.86 -7.19 -30.42
CA VAL A 7 19.60 -6.99 -29.18
C VAL A 7 18.69 -7.54 -28.08
N ALA A 8 19.02 -8.69 -27.53
CA ALA A 8 18.29 -9.32 -26.46
C ALA A 8 18.12 -8.29 -25.33
N ARG A 9 16.92 -7.72 -25.19
CA ARG A 9 16.63 -6.72 -24.17
C ARG A 9 16.88 -7.37 -22.81
N GLN A 10 17.84 -6.88 -22.08
CA GLN A 10 18.15 -7.42 -20.76
C GLN A 10 16.88 -7.32 -19.89
N ARG A 11 16.46 -8.46 -19.33
CA ARG A 11 15.28 -8.51 -18.46
C ARG A 11 15.51 -7.61 -17.24
N PRO A 12 14.51 -6.82 -16.82
CA PRO A 12 14.62 -6.05 -15.61
C PRO A 12 14.71 -6.98 -14.39
N LEU A 13 15.57 -6.62 -13.44
CA LEU A 13 15.60 -7.26 -12.12
C LEU A 13 14.56 -6.60 -11.23
N VAL A 14 13.71 -7.41 -10.60
CA VAL A 14 12.73 -6.99 -9.58
C VAL A 14 13.24 -7.40 -8.21
N SER A 15 13.53 -6.44 -7.34
CA SER A 15 13.80 -6.68 -5.93
C SER A 15 12.51 -6.67 -5.14
N VAL A 16 12.19 -7.76 -4.45
CA VAL A 16 11.04 -7.85 -3.55
C VAL A 16 11.53 -7.73 -2.12
N CYS A 17 11.11 -6.67 -1.43
CA CYS A 17 11.41 -6.39 -0.04
C CYS A 17 10.25 -6.90 0.84
N ILE A 18 10.49 -7.91 1.64
CA ILE A 18 9.51 -8.51 2.56
C ILE A 18 9.89 -8.13 3.99
N THR A 19 9.01 -7.40 4.67
CA THR A 19 9.20 -7.06 6.09
C THR A 19 8.43 -8.04 6.97
N THR A 20 9.10 -8.64 7.97
CA THR A 20 8.45 -9.59 8.88
C THR A 20 8.90 -9.43 10.33
N TYR A 21 7.98 -9.68 11.25
CA TYR A 21 8.21 -9.76 12.68
C TYR A 21 7.14 -10.62 13.35
N ASN A 22 7.55 -11.76 13.93
CA ASN A 22 6.66 -12.70 14.62
C ASN A 22 5.45 -13.15 13.75
N GLN A 23 5.74 -13.63 12.54
CA GLN A 23 4.73 -14.04 11.55
C GLN A 23 4.87 -15.53 11.13
N LYS A 24 5.25 -16.39 12.07
CA LYS A 24 5.48 -17.83 11.87
C LYS A 24 4.39 -18.52 11.02
N ASN A 25 3.14 -18.17 11.26
CA ASN A 25 2.00 -18.82 10.58
C ASN A 25 1.80 -18.37 9.14
N TYR A 26 2.49 -17.32 8.67
CA TYR A 26 2.21 -16.66 7.38
C TYR A 26 3.44 -16.60 6.49
N VAL A 27 4.63 -16.36 7.08
CA VAL A 27 5.84 -15.99 6.35
C VAL A 27 6.26 -16.99 5.28
N ALA A 28 6.06 -18.29 5.49
CA ALA A 28 6.31 -19.29 4.46
C ALA A 28 5.43 -19.09 3.23
N THR A 29 4.12 -18.88 3.43
CA THR A 29 3.17 -18.61 2.33
C THR A 29 3.55 -17.33 1.60
N THR A 30 3.94 -16.28 2.34
CA THR A 30 4.40 -15.01 1.79
C THR A 30 5.58 -15.19 0.85
N VAL A 31 6.67 -15.81 1.31
CA VAL A 31 7.90 -16.02 0.51
C VAL A 31 7.63 -16.92 -0.68
N MET A 32 6.91 -18.05 -0.49
CA MET A 32 6.59 -18.98 -1.57
C MET A 32 5.71 -18.34 -2.64
N SER A 33 4.83 -17.41 -2.29
CA SER A 33 4.00 -16.66 -3.25
C SER A 33 4.82 -15.77 -4.18
N VAL A 34 5.98 -15.30 -3.73
CA VAL A 34 6.93 -14.52 -4.55
C VAL A 34 7.79 -15.43 -5.42
N LEU A 35 8.29 -16.54 -4.85
CA LEU A 35 9.08 -17.53 -5.59
C LEU A 35 8.30 -18.18 -6.74
N SER A 36 6.97 -18.29 -6.60
CA SER A 36 6.08 -18.89 -7.61
C SER A 36 5.51 -17.89 -8.63
N GLN A 37 6.02 -16.67 -8.71
CA GLN A 37 5.52 -15.68 -9.68
C GLN A 37 5.77 -16.09 -11.12
N CYS A 38 4.73 -16.01 -11.95
CA CYS A 38 4.81 -16.24 -13.39
C CYS A 38 5.68 -15.20 -14.08
N GLY A 39 6.41 -15.58 -15.13
CA GLY A 39 7.24 -14.68 -15.94
C GLY A 39 8.68 -14.52 -15.44
N GLN A 40 9.05 -15.08 -14.29
CA GLN A 40 10.44 -15.13 -13.84
C GLN A 40 11.34 -15.86 -14.85
N GLY A 41 12.50 -15.29 -15.15
CA GLY A 41 13.42 -15.81 -16.17
C GLY A 41 12.96 -15.61 -17.64
N GLN A 42 11.76 -15.05 -17.85
CA GLN A 42 11.21 -14.73 -19.19
C GLN A 42 10.95 -13.23 -19.36
N VAL A 43 10.21 -12.62 -18.44
CA VAL A 43 9.83 -11.20 -18.47
C VAL A 43 10.71 -10.38 -17.52
N PHE A 44 11.07 -10.93 -16.37
CA PHE A 44 11.93 -10.30 -15.34
C PHE A 44 12.78 -11.35 -14.64
N ASP A 45 13.85 -10.90 -14.00
CA ASP A 45 14.62 -11.67 -13.04
C ASP A 45 14.25 -11.24 -11.62
N LEU A 46 14.47 -12.09 -10.59
CA LEU A 46 13.96 -11.90 -9.24
C LEU A 46 15.06 -11.92 -8.20
N GLU A 47 15.06 -10.92 -7.32
CA GLU A 47 15.80 -10.84 -6.06
C GLU A 47 14.79 -10.70 -4.92
N ILE A 48 14.91 -11.52 -3.88
CA ILE A 48 14.02 -11.46 -2.70
C ILE A 48 14.87 -11.16 -1.48
N LEU A 49 14.54 -10.06 -0.80
CA LEU A 49 15.16 -9.64 0.45
C LEU A 49 14.11 -9.71 1.56
N VAL A 50 14.31 -10.56 2.55
CA VAL A 50 13.43 -10.66 3.71
C VAL A 50 14.15 -10.07 4.92
N GLY A 51 13.56 -9.03 5.51
CA GLY A 51 14.04 -8.44 6.76
C GLY A 51 13.28 -9.03 7.94
N ASP A 52 13.91 -9.93 8.66
CA ASP A 52 13.39 -10.45 9.92
C ASP A 52 13.77 -9.51 11.07
N ASP A 53 12.79 -8.82 11.61
CA ASP A 53 12.96 -7.78 12.61
C ASP A 53 13.13 -8.33 14.03
N CYS A 54 14.03 -9.32 14.20
CA CYS A 54 14.33 -9.98 15.45
C CYS A 54 13.14 -10.84 15.97
N SER A 55 12.57 -11.69 15.11
CA SER A 55 11.48 -12.59 15.48
C SER A 55 11.90 -13.60 16.56
N THR A 56 10.93 -13.97 17.41
CA THR A 56 11.10 -14.90 18.55
C THR A 56 10.10 -16.06 18.56
N ASP A 57 9.25 -16.14 17.53
CA ASP A 57 8.16 -17.10 17.43
C ASP A 57 8.46 -18.36 16.58
N GLY A 58 9.66 -18.43 15.98
CA GLY A 58 10.06 -19.48 15.04
C GLY A 58 9.95 -19.06 13.56
N SER A 59 9.68 -17.78 13.28
CA SER A 59 9.67 -17.24 11.90
C SER A 59 11.04 -17.34 11.23
N THR A 60 12.12 -17.05 12.00
CA THR A 60 13.50 -17.07 11.50
C THR A 60 13.89 -18.44 10.99
N GLU A 61 13.58 -19.50 11.76
CA GLU A 61 13.91 -20.89 11.42
C GLU A 61 13.27 -21.30 10.09
N ILE A 62 11.98 -20.97 9.91
CA ILE A 62 11.25 -21.22 8.65
C ILE A 62 11.90 -20.50 7.48
N LEU A 63 12.27 -19.23 7.66
CA LEU A 63 12.90 -18.43 6.63
C LEU A 63 14.27 -19.00 6.19
N LEU A 64 15.10 -19.40 7.14
CA LEU A 64 16.41 -20.02 6.88
C LEU A 64 16.29 -21.37 6.17
N GLU A 65 15.27 -22.17 6.48
CA GLU A 65 14.96 -23.41 5.77
C GLU A 65 14.66 -23.12 4.30
N ILE A 66 13.76 -22.16 4.01
CA ILE A 66 13.42 -21.77 2.63
C ILE A 66 14.65 -21.18 1.92
N GLU A 67 15.46 -20.32 2.57
CA GLU A 67 16.67 -19.75 1.97
C GLU A 67 17.64 -20.85 1.52
N SER A 68 17.77 -21.91 2.31
CA SER A 68 18.65 -23.05 1.96
C SER A 68 18.23 -23.77 0.68
N GLU A 69 16.94 -23.76 0.34
CA GLU A 69 16.39 -24.33 -0.90
C GLU A 69 16.52 -23.37 -2.11
N TYR A 70 16.47 -22.04 -1.84
CA TYR A 70 16.47 -21.01 -2.88
C TYR A 70 17.60 -19.97 -2.77
N PRO A 71 18.87 -20.37 -2.57
CA PRO A 71 19.99 -19.48 -2.19
C PRO A 71 20.37 -18.48 -3.29
N LYS A 72 19.89 -18.65 -4.52
CA LYS A 72 20.19 -17.74 -5.63
C LYS A 72 19.29 -16.52 -5.68
N ASN A 73 18.05 -16.65 -5.21
CA ASN A 73 17.02 -15.63 -5.38
C ASN A 73 16.57 -15.03 -4.05
N LEU A 74 16.78 -15.73 -2.93
CA LEU A 74 16.30 -15.37 -1.60
C LEU A 74 17.48 -15.10 -0.68
N ARG A 75 17.39 -14.00 0.06
CA ARG A 75 18.34 -13.60 1.09
C ARG A 75 17.58 -13.16 2.34
N ILE A 76 17.85 -13.83 3.45
CA ILE A 76 17.30 -13.49 4.76
C ILE A 76 18.27 -12.57 5.50
N ILE A 77 17.75 -11.44 5.99
CA ILE A 77 18.48 -10.45 6.78
C ILE A 77 17.82 -10.40 8.15
N ARG A 78 18.47 -11.02 9.13
CA ARG A 78 18.03 -10.98 10.52
C ARG A 78 18.65 -9.80 11.24
N HIS A 79 17.82 -8.93 11.81
CA HIS A 79 18.28 -7.83 12.65
C HIS A 79 18.64 -8.33 14.06
N GLU A 80 19.68 -7.74 14.67
CA GLU A 80 20.09 -8.07 16.04
C GLU A 80 19.10 -7.60 17.10
N LYS A 81 18.30 -6.59 16.76
CA LYS A 81 17.22 -6.03 17.59
C LYS A 81 16.03 -5.64 16.72
N ASN A 82 14.86 -5.52 17.33
CA ASN A 82 13.68 -5.01 16.65
C ASN A 82 13.87 -3.53 16.31
N LEU A 83 13.91 -3.21 15.01
CA LEU A 83 14.05 -1.86 14.46
C LEU A 83 12.69 -1.16 14.27
N GLY A 84 11.62 -1.94 14.19
CA GLY A 84 10.29 -1.51 13.78
C GLY A 84 10.09 -1.55 12.26
N ALA A 85 8.84 -1.69 11.84
CA ALA A 85 8.47 -1.93 10.44
C ALA A 85 9.03 -0.87 9.47
N ASN A 86 9.04 0.40 9.86
CA ASN A 86 9.52 1.47 9.00
C ASN A 86 11.04 1.41 8.74
N GLU A 87 11.85 1.18 9.77
CA GLU A 87 13.29 1.08 9.61
C GLU A 87 13.68 -0.21 8.87
N ASN A 88 12.99 -1.33 9.17
CA ASN A 88 13.17 -2.58 8.45
C ASN A 88 12.85 -2.40 6.95
N PHE A 89 11.74 -1.72 6.61
CA PHE A 89 11.42 -1.38 5.22
C PHE A 89 12.53 -0.56 4.55
N LYS A 90 12.98 0.54 5.19
CA LYS A 90 14.06 1.37 4.63
C LYS A 90 15.36 0.60 4.45
N PHE A 91 15.69 -0.26 5.40
CA PHE A 91 16.88 -1.09 5.32
C PHE A 91 16.85 -1.97 4.06
N LEU A 92 15.74 -2.67 3.83
CA LEU A 92 15.59 -3.53 2.65
C LEU A 92 15.62 -2.73 1.34
N VAL A 93 14.90 -1.61 1.27
CA VAL A 93 14.94 -0.70 0.11
C VAL A 93 16.37 -0.24 -0.19
N GLY A 94 17.15 0.10 0.84
CA GLY A 94 18.55 0.49 0.70
C GLY A 94 19.43 -0.60 0.09
N HIS A 95 19.14 -1.86 0.40
CA HIS A 95 19.90 -3.03 -0.06
C HIS A 95 19.38 -3.65 -1.37
N SER A 96 18.24 -3.18 -1.89
CA SER A 96 17.69 -3.65 -3.15
C SER A 96 18.55 -3.22 -4.34
N SER A 97 18.78 -4.13 -5.31
CA SER A 97 19.64 -3.92 -6.48
C SER A 97 18.86 -3.85 -7.80
N GLY A 98 17.57 -4.23 -7.80
CA GLY A 98 16.73 -4.30 -8.98
C GLY A 98 16.42 -2.94 -9.60
N SER A 99 16.08 -2.96 -10.89
CA SER A 99 15.52 -1.79 -11.59
C SER A 99 14.08 -1.46 -11.19
N TYR A 100 13.40 -2.43 -10.60
CA TYR A 100 12.12 -2.29 -9.93
C TYR A 100 12.23 -2.79 -8.48
N VAL A 101 11.49 -2.15 -7.58
CA VAL A 101 11.38 -2.55 -6.17
C VAL A 101 9.91 -2.77 -5.83
N ALA A 102 9.60 -3.91 -5.25
CA ALA A 102 8.29 -4.25 -4.73
C ALA A 102 8.33 -4.37 -3.20
N HIS A 103 7.21 -4.07 -2.56
CA HIS A 103 7.03 -4.29 -1.12
C HIS A 103 5.95 -5.34 -0.86
N LEU A 104 6.18 -6.15 0.19
CA LEU A 104 5.24 -7.14 0.68
C LEU A 104 5.36 -7.27 2.19
N ASP A 105 4.25 -7.16 2.91
CA ASP A 105 4.18 -7.45 4.34
C ASP A 105 4.19 -8.96 4.58
N GLY A 106 4.87 -9.42 5.63
CA GLY A 106 5.15 -10.84 5.88
C GLY A 106 3.94 -11.69 6.27
N ASP A 107 2.75 -11.09 6.41
CA ASP A 107 1.47 -11.79 6.61
C ASP A 107 0.53 -11.74 5.38
N ASP A 108 0.93 -11.02 4.33
CA ASP A 108 0.24 -10.95 3.05
C ASP A 108 0.86 -11.93 2.04
N PHE A 109 0.23 -12.11 0.87
CA PHE A 109 0.79 -12.92 -0.21
C PHE A 109 0.27 -12.48 -1.59
N TRP A 110 0.94 -12.92 -2.65
CA TRP A 110 0.60 -12.55 -4.02
C TRP A 110 0.00 -13.72 -4.80
N LEU A 111 -0.81 -13.38 -5.81
CA LEU A 111 -1.25 -14.32 -6.83
C LEU A 111 -0.21 -14.39 -7.96
N PRO A 112 -0.15 -15.52 -8.71
CA PRO A 112 0.99 -15.82 -9.60
C PRO A 112 1.30 -14.82 -10.70
N GLU A 113 0.32 -14.06 -11.20
CA GLU A 113 0.50 -13.13 -12.33
C GLU A 113 0.83 -11.69 -11.92
N LYS A 114 0.95 -11.38 -10.62
CA LYS A 114 1.09 -10.00 -10.15
C LYS A 114 2.28 -9.28 -10.76
N LEU A 115 3.48 -9.83 -10.63
CA LEU A 115 4.68 -9.15 -11.11
C LEU A 115 4.71 -9.02 -12.63
N VAL A 116 4.33 -10.04 -13.38
CA VAL A 116 4.33 -9.97 -14.85
C VAL A 116 3.36 -8.90 -15.37
N ARG A 117 2.17 -8.77 -14.76
CA ARG A 117 1.20 -7.72 -15.11
C ARG A 117 1.75 -6.32 -14.81
N GLN A 118 2.34 -6.12 -13.64
CA GLN A 118 2.87 -4.83 -13.24
C GLN A 118 4.12 -4.42 -14.02
N VAL A 119 5.06 -5.33 -14.25
CA VAL A 119 6.26 -5.05 -15.05
C VAL A 119 5.87 -4.67 -16.48
N ASN A 120 5.00 -5.45 -17.14
CA ASN A 120 4.54 -5.12 -18.48
C ASN A 120 3.81 -3.77 -18.54
N PHE A 121 3.02 -3.43 -17.52
CA PHE A 121 2.33 -2.14 -17.46
C PHE A 121 3.31 -0.98 -17.29
N LEU A 122 4.30 -1.11 -16.41
CA LEU A 122 5.34 -0.10 -16.25
C LEU A 122 6.22 0.03 -17.50
N GLU A 123 6.63 -1.07 -18.15
CA GLU A 123 7.43 -1.03 -19.36
C GLU A 123 6.70 -0.35 -20.54
N SER A 124 5.38 -0.55 -20.65
CA SER A 124 4.55 0.09 -21.69
C SER A 124 4.15 1.52 -21.38
N SER A 125 4.37 2.00 -20.16
CA SER A 125 3.94 3.32 -19.69
C SER A 125 5.07 4.05 -18.97
N PRO A 126 5.98 4.74 -19.70
CA PRO A 126 7.12 5.43 -19.09
C PRO A 126 6.75 6.60 -18.16
N ASP A 127 5.54 7.13 -18.25
CA ASP A 127 4.98 8.16 -17.38
C ASP A 127 4.58 7.64 -15.98
N LEU A 128 4.50 6.31 -15.83
CA LEU A 128 4.23 5.69 -14.55
C LEU A 128 5.52 5.43 -13.76
N ILE A 129 5.54 5.82 -12.50
CA ILE A 129 6.67 5.61 -11.59
C ILE A 129 6.45 4.45 -10.61
N ALA A 130 5.21 4.12 -10.36
CA ALA A 130 4.82 2.96 -9.56
C ALA A 130 3.53 2.35 -10.12
N CYS A 131 3.27 1.09 -9.77
CA CYS A 131 2.07 0.35 -10.13
C CYS A 131 1.56 -0.44 -8.92
N TYR A 132 0.24 -0.42 -8.74
CA TYR A 132 -0.48 -1.16 -7.70
C TYR A 132 -1.48 -2.11 -8.34
N THR A 133 -1.92 -3.09 -7.58
CA THR A 133 -3.05 -3.96 -7.96
C THR A 133 -4.14 -3.86 -6.90
N ASN A 134 -5.36 -4.28 -7.25
CA ASN A 134 -6.34 -4.57 -6.22
C ASN A 134 -5.90 -5.78 -5.39
N ALA A 135 -6.55 -6.03 -4.27
CA ALA A 135 -6.27 -7.18 -3.43
C ALA A 135 -7.57 -7.85 -2.96
N LEU A 136 -7.49 -9.16 -2.77
CA LEU A 136 -8.45 -9.88 -1.96
C LEU A 136 -8.18 -9.57 -0.48
N VAL A 137 -9.23 -9.40 0.31
CA VAL A 137 -9.12 -9.27 1.76
C VAL A 137 -9.50 -10.60 2.39
N ILE A 138 -8.61 -11.13 3.20
CA ILE A 138 -8.81 -12.42 3.90
C ILE A 138 -8.68 -12.21 5.41
N ASP A 139 -9.32 -13.08 6.19
CA ASP A 139 -9.16 -13.12 7.64
C ASP A 139 -7.97 -13.99 8.07
N SER A 140 -7.76 -14.11 9.38
CA SER A 140 -6.70 -14.94 9.97
C SER A 140 -6.82 -16.44 9.64
N LYS A 141 -7.98 -16.90 9.15
CA LYS A 141 -8.25 -18.28 8.74
C LYS A 141 -8.19 -18.49 7.23
N ASN A 142 -7.73 -17.49 6.48
CA ASN A 142 -7.72 -17.44 5.01
C ASN A 142 -9.12 -17.42 4.38
N SER A 143 -10.17 -17.09 5.12
CA SER A 143 -11.51 -16.94 4.56
C SER A 143 -11.61 -15.59 3.85
N LEU A 144 -12.19 -15.59 2.64
CA LEU A 144 -12.40 -14.38 1.86
C LEU A 144 -13.40 -13.45 2.54
N VAL A 145 -12.97 -12.22 2.84
CA VAL A 145 -13.78 -11.15 3.45
C VAL A 145 -14.32 -10.19 2.39
N GLY A 146 -13.52 -9.87 1.36
CA GLY A 146 -13.93 -8.94 0.32
C GLY A 146 -12.80 -8.49 -0.60
N LEU A 147 -13.00 -7.33 -1.26
CA LEU A 147 -12.00 -6.64 -2.05
C LEU A 147 -11.40 -5.48 -1.24
N PHE A 148 -10.13 -5.18 -1.49
CA PHE A 148 -9.45 -4.07 -0.82
C PHE A 148 -10.07 -2.73 -1.21
N THR A 149 -10.23 -2.48 -2.51
CA THR A 149 -10.88 -1.26 -3.01
C THR A 149 -11.79 -1.53 -4.20
N ASN A 150 -12.68 -0.58 -4.49
CA ASN A 150 -13.51 -0.57 -5.70
C ASN A 150 -12.64 -0.25 -6.94
N PRO A 151 -13.14 -0.48 -8.17
CA PRO A 151 -12.40 -0.16 -9.39
C PRO A 151 -11.89 1.28 -9.42
N GLN A 152 -10.63 1.45 -9.82
CA GLN A 152 -9.92 2.72 -9.90
C GLN A 152 -9.56 3.05 -11.35
N PRO A 153 -9.26 4.33 -11.68
CA PRO A 153 -8.63 4.65 -12.95
C PRO A 153 -7.29 3.91 -13.10
N GLU A 154 -6.95 3.49 -14.32
CA GLU A 154 -5.67 2.83 -14.60
C GLU A 154 -4.46 3.71 -14.29
N LYS A 155 -4.62 5.03 -14.39
CA LYS A 155 -3.59 6.02 -14.09
C LYS A 155 -4.11 7.02 -13.06
N ILE A 156 -3.43 7.11 -11.94
CA ILE A 156 -3.77 7.91 -10.77
C ILE A 156 -2.74 9.02 -10.65
N ASP A 157 -3.19 10.27 -10.59
CA ASP A 157 -2.35 11.42 -10.29
C ASP A 157 -2.42 11.81 -8.80
N PHE A 158 -1.56 12.74 -8.42
CA PHE A 158 -1.49 13.25 -7.06
C PHE A 158 -2.83 13.84 -6.58
N ASP A 159 -3.49 14.61 -7.43
CA ASP A 159 -4.73 15.29 -7.08
C ASP A 159 -5.84 14.28 -6.76
N TYR A 160 -5.96 13.26 -7.61
CA TYR A 160 -6.91 12.18 -7.41
C TYR A 160 -6.66 11.45 -6.09
N LEU A 161 -5.42 11.04 -5.84
CA LEU A 161 -5.06 10.31 -4.62
C LEU A 161 -5.29 11.17 -3.36
N ALA A 162 -4.85 12.43 -3.38
CA ALA A 162 -5.01 13.33 -2.24
C ALA A 162 -6.49 13.62 -1.91
N MET A 163 -7.36 13.69 -2.92
CA MET A 163 -8.78 13.97 -2.73
C MET A 163 -9.61 12.76 -2.29
N HIS A 164 -9.16 11.54 -2.57
CA HIS A 164 -9.92 10.31 -2.29
C HIS A 164 -9.33 9.46 -1.15
N GLY A 165 -8.21 9.90 -0.55
CA GLY A 165 -7.56 9.24 0.58
C GLY A 165 -6.79 7.97 0.20
N ASN A 166 -6.38 7.19 1.21
CA ASN A 166 -5.61 5.97 1.00
C ASN A 166 -6.51 4.79 0.63
N PHE A 167 -6.49 4.41 -0.62
CA PHE A 167 -7.17 3.25 -1.18
C PHE A 167 -6.21 2.28 -1.89
N LEU A 168 -4.91 2.54 -1.82
CA LEU A 168 -3.85 1.70 -2.41
C LEU A 168 -3.34 0.70 -1.37
N ASN A 169 -3.21 -0.55 -1.76
CA ASN A 169 -2.66 -1.60 -0.90
C ASN A 169 -1.14 -1.57 -0.95
N PHE A 170 -0.47 -1.42 0.19
CA PHE A 170 0.99 -1.29 0.27
C PHE A 170 1.71 -2.56 -0.19
N SER A 171 1.23 -3.72 0.22
CA SER A 171 1.76 -5.03 -0.21
C SER A 171 1.59 -5.30 -1.71
N SER A 172 0.82 -4.47 -2.44
CA SER A 172 0.70 -4.58 -3.90
C SER A 172 1.67 -3.70 -4.68
N MET A 173 2.42 -2.82 -4.02
CA MET A 173 3.27 -1.81 -4.65
C MET A 173 4.44 -2.42 -5.42
N LEU A 174 4.66 -1.93 -6.64
CA LEU A 174 5.87 -2.08 -7.45
C LEU A 174 6.26 -0.70 -7.99
N TYR A 175 7.52 -0.27 -7.82
CA TYR A 175 7.96 1.05 -8.29
C TYR A 175 9.33 0.98 -8.97
N ARG A 176 9.63 1.98 -9.79
CA ARG A 176 10.94 2.13 -10.45
C ARG A 176 12.01 2.47 -9.42
N ALA A 177 13.12 1.75 -9.41
CA ALA A 177 14.19 1.92 -8.43
C ALA A 177 14.85 3.33 -8.45
N GLN A 178 14.73 4.06 -9.56
CA GLN A 178 15.24 5.44 -9.66
C GLN A 178 14.67 6.38 -8.59
N VAL A 179 13.50 6.07 -8.01
CA VAL A 179 12.84 6.88 -6.98
C VAL A 179 13.00 6.33 -5.56
N LYS A 180 13.79 5.25 -5.36
CA LYS A 180 14.00 4.66 -4.03
C LYS A 180 14.59 5.64 -3.01
N HIS A 181 15.37 6.64 -3.47
CA HIS A 181 15.92 7.69 -2.61
C HIS A 181 14.82 8.49 -1.88
N LEU A 182 13.62 8.61 -2.45
CA LEU A 182 12.49 9.28 -1.81
C LEU A 182 12.00 8.47 -0.60
N MET A 183 11.93 7.13 -0.73
CA MET A 183 11.54 6.25 0.37
C MET A 183 12.53 6.32 1.52
N LEU A 184 13.83 6.34 1.20
CA LEU A 184 14.90 6.45 2.18
C LEU A 184 14.90 7.81 2.90
N GLY A 185 14.49 8.88 2.20
CA GLY A 185 14.43 10.26 2.71
C GLY A 185 13.21 10.58 3.57
N LEU A 186 12.19 9.70 3.66
CA LEU A 186 10.99 9.96 4.45
C LEU A 186 11.30 10.05 5.95
N VAL A 187 10.62 10.98 6.63
CA VAL A 187 10.77 11.18 8.08
C VAL A 187 9.91 10.16 8.83
N LEU A 188 10.50 9.52 9.82
CA LEU A 188 9.78 8.54 10.65
C LEU A 188 9.03 9.19 11.83
N PRO A 189 7.93 8.63 12.30
CA PRO A 189 7.21 7.51 11.70
C PRO A 189 6.52 7.91 10.40
N MET A 190 6.55 7.02 9.40
CA MET A 190 5.85 7.20 8.14
C MET A 190 4.72 6.16 8.00
N ILE A 191 3.74 6.47 7.15
CA ILE A 191 2.68 5.53 6.76
C ILE A 191 2.71 5.30 5.25
N ASP A 192 2.11 4.21 4.81
CA ASP A 192 1.96 3.85 3.41
C ASP A 192 1.37 4.97 2.55
N TYR A 193 0.37 5.68 3.05
CA TYR A 193 -0.25 6.80 2.34
C TYR A 193 0.72 7.95 2.04
N GLU A 194 1.66 8.23 2.93
CA GLU A 194 2.71 9.24 2.69
C GLU A 194 3.63 8.81 1.55
N ILE A 195 3.99 7.53 1.50
CA ILE A 195 4.76 6.95 0.42
C ILE A 195 4.02 7.12 -0.92
N HIS A 196 2.75 6.74 -0.96
CA HIS A 196 1.92 6.85 -2.16
C HIS A 196 1.79 8.29 -2.67
N LEU A 197 1.54 9.24 -1.76
CA LEU A 197 1.47 10.66 -2.10
C LEU A 197 2.80 11.21 -2.59
N THR A 198 3.92 10.83 -1.95
CA THR A 198 5.26 11.25 -2.35
C THR A 198 5.60 10.76 -3.75
N LEU A 199 5.29 9.52 -4.07
CA LEU A 199 5.44 8.98 -5.42
C LEU A 199 4.55 9.73 -6.41
N ALA A 200 3.29 9.98 -6.06
CA ALA A 200 2.35 10.69 -6.93
C ALA A 200 2.73 12.17 -7.20
N GLN A 201 3.57 12.78 -6.37
CA GLN A 201 4.10 14.14 -6.62
C GLN A 201 5.08 14.22 -7.80
N ILE A 202 5.77 13.13 -8.10
CA ILE A 202 6.82 13.11 -9.13
C ILE A 202 6.41 12.40 -10.42
N GLY A 203 5.28 11.70 -10.42
CA GLY A 203 4.73 11.07 -11.63
C GLY A 203 3.42 10.34 -11.33
N ARG A 204 2.84 9.72 -12.34
CA ARG A 204 1.58 8.99 -12.18
C ARG A 204 1.81 7.61 -11.58
N LEU A 205 0.78 7.11 -10.89
CA LEU A 205 0.71 5.75 -10.36
C LEU A 205 -0.20 4.91 -11.25
N GLY A 206 0.24 3.72 -11.65
CA GLY A 206 -0.58 2.75 -12.35
C GLY A 206 -1.44 1.95 -11.38
N PHE A 207 -2.62 1.54 -11.81
CA PHE A 207 -3.50 0.66 -11.05
C PHE A 207 -4.07 -0.45 -11.93
N VAL A 208 -3.74 -1.69 -11.61
CA VAL A 208 -4.33 -2.90 -12.22
C VAL A 208 -5.54 -3.29 -11.39
N ASN A 209 -6.74 -3.23 -11.99
CA ASN A 209 -8.00 -3.49 -11.26
C ASN A 209 -8.20 -4.97 -10.89
N GLU A 210 -7.32 -5.87 -11.33
CA GLU A 210 -7.35 -7.27 -10.94
C GLU A 210 -6.84 -7.45 -9.50
N PRO A 211 -7.49 -8.29 -8.67
CA PRO A 211 -7.02 -8.59 -7.33
C PRO A 211 -5.88 -9.60 -7.39
N LEU A 212 -4.64 -9.11 -7.47
CA LEU A 212 -3.42 -9.91 -7.64
C LEU A 212 -2.58 -9.99 -6.34
N ALA A 213 -3.06 -9.41 -5.25
CA ALA A 213 -2.53 -9.57 -3.90
C ALA A 213 -3.62 -10.05 -2.96
N CYS A 214 -3.22 -10.64 -1.84
CA CYS A 214 -4.08 -11.03 -0.73
C CYS A 214 -3.64 -10.27 0.52
N TYR A 215 -4.51 -9.39 1.01
CA TYR A 215 -4.30 -8.59 2.21
C TYR A 215 -4.96 -9.27 3.42
N ARG A 216 -4.19 -9.49 4.47
CA ARG A 216 -4.69 -10.12 5.70
C ARG A 216 -5.24 -9.07 6.68
N TRP A 217 -6.56 -9.05 6.78
CA TRP A 217 -7.27 -8.15 7.68
C TRP A 217 -7.20 -8.61 9.13
N MET A 218 -6.83 -7.71 10.04
CA MET A 218 -6.83 -7.97 11.49
C MET A 218 -5.96 -9.17 11.90
N SER A 219 -4.80 -9.35 11.29
CA SER A 219 -3.81 -10.29 11.82
C SER A 219 -3.47 -9.95 13.29
N SER A 220 -2.97 -10.91 14.04
CA SER A 220 -2.58 -10.70 15.44
C SER A 220 -1.49 -9.62 15.60
N THR A 221 -0.72 -9.37 14.54
CA THR A 221 0.36 -8.38 14.45
C THR A 221 -0.06 -7.06 13.80
N SER A 222 -1.33 -6.90 13.39
CA SER A 222 -1.81 -5.72 12.68
C SER A 222 -1.67 -4.44 13.52
N MET A 223 -0.92 -3.47 13.02
CA MET A 223 -0.76 -2.14 13.64
C MET A 223 -2.10 -1.40 13.76
N LEU A 224 -3.00 -1.54 12.81
CA LEU A 224 -4.34 -0.93 12.85
C LEU A 224 -5.18 -1.40 14.03
N ARG A 225 -4.97 -2.63 14.49
CA ARG A 225 -5.71 -3.20 15.62
C ARG A 225 -5.27 -2.61 16.97
N HIS A 226 -3.99 -2.30 17.12
CA HIS A 226 -3.38 -1.95 18.41
C HIS A 226 -3.11 -0.45 18.56
N GLN A 227 -2.99 0.31 17.45
CA GLN A 227 -2.50 1.68 17.45
C GLN A 227 -3.33 2.62 16.57
N PHE A 228 -4.66 2.47 16.55
CA PHE A 228 -5.52 3.31 15.69
C PHE A 228 -5.34 4.81 15.92
N PHE A 229 -5.12 5.23 17.16
CA PHE A 229 -4.86 6.62 17.52
C PHE A 229 -3.56 7.13 16.87
N ASP A 230 -2.47 6.38 16.99
CA ASP A 230 -1.17 6.75 16.42
C ASP A 230 -1.22 6.78 14.89
N PHE A 231 -1.99 5.87 14.29
CA PHE A 231 -2.24 5.87 12.85
C PHE A 231 -2.94 7.14 12.36
N THR A 232 -3.94 7.65 13.09
CA THR A 232 -4.62 8.90 12.71
C THR A 232 -3.72 10.13 12.84
N LEU A 233 -2.83 10.15 13.83
CA LEU A 233 -1.82 11.20 13.97
C LEU A 233 -0.79 11.14 12.84
N ALA A 234 -0.29 9.95 12.52
CA ALA A 234 0.64 9.75 11.42
C ALA A 234 0.01 10.14 10.06
N TYR A 235 -1.27 9.83 9.85
CA TYR A 235 -2.02 10.26 8.67
C TYR A 235 -2.09 11.80 8.58
N MET A 236 -2.43 12.47 9.68
CA MET A 236 -2.44 13.93 9.75
C MET A 236 -1.05 14.52 9.45
N ALA A 237 0.00 13.94 10.04
CA ALA A 237 1.38 14.37 9.81
C ALA A 237 1.78 14.22 8.33
N ALA A 238 1.40 13.11 7.67
CA ALA A 238 1.62 12.91 6.25
C ALA A 238 0.94 14.00 5.40
N LEU A 239 -0.32 14.35 5.68
CA LEU A 239 -1.01 15.45 5.00
C LEU A 239 -0.30 16.79 5.18
N VAL A 240 0.19 17.09 6.39
CA VAL A 240 0.91 18.33 6.68
C VAL A 240 2.24 18.39 5.91
N ARG A 241 2.95 17.27 5.78
CA ARG A 241 4.22 17.21 5.04
C ARG A 241 4.03 17.32 3.53
N VAL A 242 3.00 16.68 2.98
CA VAL A 242 2.86 16.49 1.53
C VAL A 242 1.98 17.55 0.86
N LEU A 243 0.92 18.04 1.51
CA LEU A 243 -0.07 18.94 0.89
C LEU A 243 0.25 20.43 0.83
N PRO A 244 1.26 21.03 1.47
CA PRO A 244 1.49 22.46 1.40
C PRO A 244 1.63 23.01 -0.03
N GLN A 245 2.18 22.21 -0.95
CA GLN A 245 2.36 22.57 -2.36
C GLN A 245 1.10 22.36 -3.23
N ALA A 246 0.10 21.65 -2.71
CA ALA A 246 -1.16 21.39 -3.40
C ALA A 246 -2.02 22.65 -3.53
N SER A 247 -2.92 22.67 -4.52
CA SER A 247 -3.89 23.75 -4.65
C SER A 247 -4.84 23.83 -3.45
N SER A 248 -5.41 25.02 -3.21
CA SER A 248 -6.36 25.22 -2.11
C SER A 248 -7.60 24.31 -2.20
N LYS A 249 -8.01 23.94 -3.43
CA LYS A 249 -9.11 23.00 -3.68
C LYS A 249 -8.76 21.60 -3.17
N ILE A 250 -7.57 21.12 -3.49
CA ILE A 250 -7.09 19.78 -3.09
C ILE A 250 -6.90 19.72 -1.59
N ARG A 251 -6.22 20.70 -0.98
CA ARG A 251 -6.06 20.77 0.48
C ARG A 251 -7.39 20.69 1.22
N ARG A 252 -8.39 21.48 0.79
CA ARG A 252 -9.73 21.47 1.40
C ARG A 252 -10.39 20.10 1.31
N ARG A 253 -10.32 19.46 0.14
CA ARG A 253 -10.96 18.15 -0.06
C ARG A 253 -10.25 17.05 0.72
N ALA A 254 -8.93 17.04 0.76
CA ALA A 254 -8.14 16.09 1.54
C ALA A 254 -8.41 16.22 3.05
N VAL A 255 -8.48 17.45 3.58
CA VAL A 255 -8.83 17.69 4.99
C VAL A 255 -10.27 17.24 5.29
N ALA A 256 -11.22 17.56 4.41
CA ALA A 256 -12.61 17.12 4.57
C ALA A 256 -12.72 15.59 4.55
N HIS A 257 -12.02 14.93 3.63
CA HIS A 257 -11.95 13.47 3.55
C HIS A 257 -11.36 12.86 4.85
N TYR A 258 -10.26 13.41 5.34
CA TYR A 258 -9.65 12.97 6.60
C TYR A 258 -10.62 13.06 7.79
N ILE A 259 -11.28 14.23 7.95
CA ILE A 259 -12.27 14.45 9.03
C ILE A 259 -13.39 13.41 8.92
N LEU A 260 -14.01 13.29 7.75
CA LEU A 260 -15.15 12.42 7.56
C LEU A 260 -14.82 10.95 7.79
N THR A 261 -13.72 10.46 7.16
CA THR A 261 -13.33 9.05 7.28
C THR A 261 -12.93 8.69 8.72
N THR A 262 -12.31 9.62 9.45
CA THR A 262 -11.96 9.42 10.85
C THR A 262 -13.21 9.33 11.72
N LEU A 263 -14.16 10.26 11.56
CA LEU A 263 -15.44 10.25 12.27
C LEU A 263 -16.31 9.04 11.92
N MET A 264 -16.26 8.56 10.68
CA MET A 264 -16.98 7.33 10.28
C MET A 264 -16.43 6.08 10.96
N LYS A 265 -15.14 6.03 11.24
CA LYS A 265 -14.48 4.92 11.96
C LYS A 265 -14.66 5.04 13.47
N GLN A 266 -14.68 6.25 14.00
CA GLN A 266 -14.78 6.58 15.41
C GLN A 266 -15.85 7.68 15.63
N PRO A 267 -17.14 7.36 15.57
CA PRO A 267 -18.22 8.37 15.68
C PRO A 267 -18.19 9.15 17.01
N GLY A 268 -17.73 8.53 18.10
CA GLY A 268 -17.58 9.17 19.41
C GLY A 268 -16.67 10.40 19.40
N TRP A 269 -15.72 10.46 18.45
CA TRP A 269 -14.80 11.60 18.32
C TRP A 269 -15.48 12.89 17.86
N LEU A 270 -16.72 12.83 17.39
CA LEU A 270 -17.51 14.02 17.11
C LEU A 270 -17.59 14.96 18.33
N PHE A 271 -17.62 14.38 19.55
CA PHE A 271 -17.68 15.09 20.82
C PHE A 271 -16.33 15.18 21.52
N ASP A 272 -15.22 14.73 20.88
CA ASP A 272 -13.89 14.68 21.46
C ASP A 272 -13.16 16.01 21.23
N TYR A 273 -12.94 16.80 22.27
CA TYR A 273 -12.23 18.08 22.19
C TYR A 273 -10.78 17.94 21.67
N PRO A 274 -9.96 16.98 22.12
CA PRO A 274 -8.64 16.72 21.55
C PRO A 274 -8.64 16.44 20.04
N PHE A 275 -9.66 15.74 19.51
CA PHE A 275 -9.80 15.54 18.06
C PHE A 275 -9.94 16.88 17.33
N TRP A 276 -10.82 17.76 17.79
CA TRP A 276 -11.04 19.05 17.14
C TRP A 276 -9.86 20.00 17.25
N GLN A 277 -9.08 19.93 18.35
CA GLN A 277 -7.81 20.65 18.46
C GLN A 277 -6.82 20.21 17.36
N ARG A 278 -6.70 18.90 17.09
CA ARG A 278 -5.86 18.37 16.02
C ARG A 278 -6.32 18.84 14.65
N ILE A 279 -7.64 18.83 14.39
CA ILE A 279 -8.19 19.39 13.15
C ILE A 279 -7.86 20.87 13.00
N GLU A 280 -7.87 21.65 14.09
CA GLU A 280 -7.50 23.06 14.04
C GLU A 280 -6.02 23.25 13.68
N VAL A 281 -5.11 22.42 14.22
CA VAL A 281 -3.69 22.40 13.83
C VAL A 281 -3.54 22.06 12.35
N LEU A 282 -4.21 21.00 11.88
CA LEU A 282 -4.17 20.57 10.48
C LEU A 282 -4.63 21.69 9.53
N LYS A 283 -5.76 22.35 9.86
CA LYS A 283 -6.30 23.46 9.07
C LYS A 283 -5.33 24.65 9.02
N LYS A 284 -4.73 25.04 10.15
CA LYS A 284 -3.77 26.13 10.20
C LYS A 284 -2.53 25.81 9.35
N SER A 285 -1.97 24.62 9.50
CA SER A 285 -0.81 24.16 8.74
C SER A 285 -1.06 24.16 7.23
N LEU A 286 -2.27 23.79 6.79
CA LEU A 286 -2.66 23.73 5.39
C LEU A 286 -3.39 24.98 4.88
N GLN A 287 -3.53 26.02 5.71
CA GLN A 287 -4.21 27.28 5.40
C GLN A 287 -5.67 27.08 4.89
N VAL A 288 -6.41 26.19 5.53
CA VAL A 288 -7.81 25.87 5.20
C VAL A 288 -8.76 26.51 6.20
N ARG A 289 -9.82 27.20 5.71
CA ARG A 289 -10.85 27.83 6.53
C ARG A 289 -12.03 26.89 6.77
N TRP A 290 -12.68 26.95 7.96
CA TRP A 290 -13.85 26.13 8.29
C TRP A 290 -14.98 26.27 7.26
N ALA A 291 -15.34 27.50 6.89
CA ALA A 291 -16.38 27.74 5.90
C ALA A 291 -16.10 27.04 4.56
N ALA A 292 -14.84 26.85 4.20
CA ALA A 292 -14.44 26.17 2.99
C ALA A 292 -14.47 24.63 3.09
N LEU A 293 -14.66 24.06 4.30
CA LEU A 293 -14.80 22.62 4.54
C LEU A 293 -16.24 22.13 4.54
N LEU A 294 -17.21 23.00 4.85
CA LEU A 294 -18.62 22.60 4.99
C LEU A 294 -19.14 21.91 3.72
N TRP A 295 -18.94 22.52 2.56
CA TRP A 295 -19.42 21.97 1.30
C TRP A 295 -18.72 20.65 0.91
N PRO A 296 -17.39 20.53 0.94
CA PRO A 296 -16.72 19.25 0.71
C PRO A 296 -17.15 18.15 1.69
N ILE A 297 -17.33 18.47 2.98
CA ILE A 297 -17.80 17.50 3.98
C ILE A 297 -19.22 17.04 3.64
N CYS A 298 -20.13 17.95 3.31
CA CYS A 298 -21.49 17.58 2.92
C CYS A 298 -21.52 16.69 1.68
N ILE A 299 -20.75 17.03 0.63
CA ILE A 299 -20.67 16.21 -0.59
C ILE A 299 -20.14 14.81 -0.27
N LEU A 300 -19.06 14.70 0.48
CA LEU A 300 -18.46 13.42 0.82
C LEU A 300 -19.36 12.60 1.74
N ALA A 301 -20.07 13.25 2.67
CA ALA A 301 -21.03 12.58 3.55
C ALA A 301 -22.20 12.00 2.74
N VAL A 302 -22.77 12.77 1.80
CA VAL A 302 -23.82 12.30 0.91
C VAL A 302 -23.32 11.17 0.01
N ALA A 303 -22.14 11.31 -0.58
CA ALA A 303 -21.52 10.25 -1.39
C ALA A 303 -21.27 8.97 -0.58
N GLY A 304 -20.77 9.11 0.66
CA GLY A 304 -20.57 7.99 1.58
C GLY A 304 -21.86 7.29 1.97
N LEU A 305 -22.93 8.05 2.24
CA LEU A 305 -24.26 7.50 2.51
C LEU A 305 -24.85 6.80 1.27
N CYS A 306 -24.74 7.41 0.10
CA CYS A 306 -25.18 6.82 -1.16
C CYS A 306 -24.39 5.55 -1.52
N SER A 307 -23.09 5.52 -1.27
CA SER A 307 -22.28 4.32 -1.51
C SER A 307 -22.63 3.19 -0.53
N ARG A 308 -22.88 3.51 0.75
CA ARG A 308 -23.33 2.54 1.75
C ARG A 308 -24.74 2.01 1.45
N SER A 309 -25.68 2.87 1.07
CA SER A 309 -27.04 2.44 0.71
C SER A 309 -27.06 1.64 -0.61
N ARG A 310 -26.27 2.03 -1.61
CA ARG A 310 -26.04 1.22 -2.83
C ARG A 310 -25.35 -0.10 -2.51
N PHE A 311 -24.36 -0.09 -1.64
CA PHE A 311 -23.69 -1.29 -1.16
C PHE A 311 -24.67 -2.22 -0.42
N TRP A 312 -25.46 -1.68 0.49
CA TRP A 312 -26.52 -2.44 1.21
C TRP A 312 -27.59 -2.98 0.27
N LEU A 313 -28.01 -2.18 -0.71
CA LEU A 313 -28.97 -2.58 -1.73
C LEU A 313 -28.41 -3.64 -2.68
N LEU A 314 -27.14 -3.48 -3.12
CA LEU A 314 -26.43 -4.46 -3.94
C LEU A 314 -26.17 -5.76 -3.18
N MET A 315 -25.85 -5.70 -1.88
CA MET A 315 -25.72 -6.89 -1.02
C MET A 315 -27.06 -7.60 -0.81
N LYS A 316 -28.18 -6.86 -0.80
CA LYS A 316 -29.52 -7.46 -0.76
C LYS A 316 -30.01 -8.00 -2.10
N LEU A 317 -29.55 -7.44 -3.23
CA LEU A 317 -29.95 -7.79 -4.59
C LEU A 317 -28.98 -8.76 -5.27
N ALA A 318 -27.70 -8.68 -4.98
CA ALA A 318 -26.71 -9.66 -5.39
C ALA A 318 -26.77 -10.81 -4.39
N GLY A 319 -27.41 -11.89 -4.69
CA GLY A 319 -27.36 -13.09 -3.86
C GLY A 319 -25.96 -13.39 -3.30
N PRO A 320 -25.66 -14.54 -2.69
CA PRO A 320 -24.47 -14.77 -1.86
C PRO A 320 -23.07 -14.60 -2.53
N GLY A 321 -22.98 -13.97 -3.71
CA GLY A 321 -21.73 -13.75 -4.47
C GLY A 321 -21.21 -12.30 -4.51
N GLY A 322 -21.85 -11.31 -3.91
CA GLY A 322 -21.35 -9.92 -3.90
C GLY A 322 -20.24 -9.73 -2.87
N MET A 323 -18.99 -9.51 -3.31
CA MET A 323 -17.87 -9.28 -2.40
C MET A 323 -17.91 -7.86 -1.80
N PRO A 324 -17.82 -7.71 -0.45
CA PRO A 324 -17.69 -6.40 0.17
C PRO A 324 -16.36 -5.72 -0.18
N VAL A 325 -16.37 -4.39 -0.22
CA VAL A 325 -15.17 -3.56 -0.42
C VAL A 325 -14.76 -2.96 0.93
N MET A 326 -13.52 -3.22 1.36
CA MET A 326 -13.03 -2.82 2.69
C MET A 326 -12.61 -1.36 2.77
N PHE A 327 -11.99 -0.84 1.71
CA PHE A 327 -11.51 0.54 1.62
C PHE A 327 -12.10 1.22 0.38
N PRO A 328 -13.43 1.49 0.37
CA PRO A 328 -14.06 2.12 -0.77
C PRO A 328 -13.56 3.56 -0.92
N ARG A 329 -13.40 3.98 -2.16
CA ARG A 329 -13.24 5.40 -2.49
C ARG A 329 -14.52 6.15 -2.11
N LEU A 330 -14.41 7.22 -1.33
CA LEU A 330 -15.50 8.16 -1.02
C LEU A 330 -15.58 9.32 -2.02
#